data_a671820ba8e980324e3ce0e62d394131
#
_entry.id   a671820ba8e980324e3ce0e62d394131
#
_cell.length_a   1.000
_cell.length_b   1.000
_cell.length_c   1.000
_cell.angle_alpha   90.00
_cell.angle_beta   90.00
_cell.angle_gamma   90.00
#
_symmetry.space_group_name_H-M   'P 1'
#
loop_
_entity.id
_entity.type
_entity.pdbx_description
1 polymer ?
#
loop_
_entity_poly.entity_id
_entity_poly.type
_entity_poly.pdbx_seq_one_letter_code
_entity_poly.pdbx_strand_id
1 'polypeptide(L)'
;MRTDGHFALQQLQTEILEAIALGSQFDVIANLLCTRVESLAPGVTCSILLVDENRRLHSLAAPSLPAHYCEALNGLEIGPGVGSCGSAAFRGEPVEVTDIATDPLWSSFARLALPLGLRACWSSPISDSSGRVAATFAFYYPVQRGPSAFERQIVDACVHLCTISIAHTQMQQHNHHLAYFDQLTNLPNRRCFDEAITTLALGAAPNFALILVDIDHLKSINDSMGHMVGDRLIREVAQRLRDSDSAGVSAAYRLSGDEFAVVCDRCRDHDELAQIAHTIRQRMSAPFECNGNMMVPQVTLGGVVYGPDGSDAETLRQNADFALYHAKETNRGSYVAFDAGLRTTIMQRVETIREVDQALSEDRILTYYQPVVRLDTAEIVGLEALARMVMPDGRIVAAGAFSAAFSDNKVASRISERMFAQIARDLATWIARGLPIQHVGINLAPADFESGDLEARFLAPFKAAGVPYHHLVVEVTENVFLDGLGEDVAESLARLRNLGILVSLDDFGT
;
A
#
# COMPACT_ATOMS: atom_id res chain seq x y z
N MET A 1 56.59 19.89 16.73
CA MET A 1 55.31 20.59 17.04
C MET A 1 54.34 20.73 15.85
N ARG A 2 54.70 21.15 14.62
CA ARG A 2 53.71 21.19 13.50
C ARG A 2 53.32 19.81 12.95
N THR A 3 54.23 18.84 12.93
CA THR A 3 54.01 17.44 12.49
C THR A 3 53.09 16.67 13.45
N ASP A 4 53.23 16.88 14.78
CA ASP A 4 52.44 16.18 15.80
C ASP A 4 50.95 16.57 15.79
N GLY A 5 50.64 17.85 15.55
CA GLY A 5 49.25 18.32 15.49
C GLY A 5 48.50 17.78 14.28
N HIS A 6 49.13 17.70 13.10
CA HIS A 6 48.49 17.09 11.90
C HIS A 6 48.24 15.62 12.07
N PHE A 7 49.18 14.87 12.68
CA PHE A 7 48.98 13.44 12.95
C PHE A 7 47.80 13.21 13.91
N ALA A 8 47.70 14.01 14.98
CA ALA A 8 46.63 13.90 15.94
C ALA A 8 45.25 14.29 15.35
N LEU A 9 45.22 15.26 14.42
CA LEU A 9 44.00 15.58 13.67
C LEU A 9 43.57 14.44 12.74
N GLN A 10 44.52 13.76 12.07
CA GLN A 10 44.21 12.57 11.26
C GLN A 10 43.68 11.41 12.10
N GLN A 11 44.26 11.19 13.29
CA GLN A 11 43.75 10.18 14.23
C GLN A 11 42.29 10.49 14.66
N LEU A 12 41.99 11.75 15.00
CA LEU A 12 40.64 12.17 15.29
C LEU A 12 39.68 11.86 14.13
N GLN A 13 40.08 12.22 12.91
CA GLN A 13 39.23 11.96 11.72
C GLN A 13 38.96 10.47 11.54
N THR A 14 39.98 9.61 11.69
CA THR A 14 39.84 8.16 11.57
C THR A 14 38.91 7.61 12.65
N GLU A 15 39.10 7.99 13.92
CA GLU A 15 38.28 7.55 15.04
C GLU A 15 36.79 7.92 14.86
N ILE A 16 36.54 9.15 14.43
CA ILE A 16 35.15 9.59 14.18
C ILE A 16 34.52 8.89 12.98
N LEU A 17 35.27 8.70 11.89
CA LEU A 17 34.76 7.98 10.70
C LEU A 17 34.47 6.51 11.02
N GLU A 18 35.28 5.86 11.85
CA GLU A 18 35.02 4.51 12.35
C GLU A 18 33.76 4.46 13.20
N ALA A 19 33.54 5.43 14.11
CA ALA A 19 32.34 5.52 14.92
C ALA A 19 31.08 5.70 14.04
N ILE A 20 31.15 6.53 13.00
CA ILE A 20 30.07 6.70 12.02
C ILE A 20 29.80 5.39 11.28
N ALA A 21 30.84 4.71 10.79
CA ALA A 21 30.72 3.44 10.06
C ALA A 21 30.13 2.31 10.92
N LEU A 22 30.40 2.30 12.23
CA LEU A 22 29.83 1.37 13.20
C LEU A 22 28.39 1.72 13.63
N GLY A 23 27.83 2.81 13.10
CA GLY A 23 26.43 3.21 13.38
C GLY A 23 26.23 3.87 14.74
N SER A 24 27.28 4.47 15.31
CA SER A 24 27.15 5.24 16.55
C SER A 24 26.17 6.41 16.38
N GLN A 25 25.36 6.69 17.40
CA GLN A 25 24.44 7.83 17.38
C GLN A 25 25.18 9.17 17.37
N PHE A 26 24.56 10.20 16.79
CA PHE A 26 25.21 11.49 16.59
C PHE A 26 25.58 12.20 17.89
N ASP A 27 24.81 12.01 18.97
CA ASP A 27 25.13 12.54 20.30
C ASP A 27 26.42 11.95 20.88
N VAL A 28 26.64 10.64 20.70
CA VAL A 28 27.88 9.94 21.11
C VAL A 28 29.07 10.47 20.32
N ILE A 29 28.90 10.61 18.99
CA ILE A 29 29.94 11.14 18.10
C ILE A 29 30.27 12.58 18.46
N ALA A 30 29.27 13.42 18.72
CA ALA A 30 29.44 14.82 19.09
C ALA A 30 30.20 14.98 20.42
N ASN A 31 29.87 14.16 21.42
CA ASN A 31 30.59 14.17 22.72
C ASN A 31 32.04 13.70 22.57
N LEU A 32 32.28 12.61 21.81
CA LEU A 32 33.62 12.12 21.53
C LEU A 32 34.43 13.20 20.81
N LEU A 33 33.86 13.85 19.80
CA LEU A 33 34.51 14.90 19.03
C LEU A 33 34.86 16.10 19.90
N CYS A 34 33.94 16.63 20.72
CA CYS A 34 34.26 17.73 21.64
C CYS A 34 35.38 17.35 22.62
N THR A 35 35.33 16.17 23.24
CA THR A 35 36.33 15.70 24.19
C THR A 35 37.72 15.59 23.56
N ARG A 36 37.80 15.04 22.36
CA ARG A 36 39.07 14.91 21.63
C ARG A 36 39.66 16.25 21.21
N VAL A 37 38.79 17.14 20.73
CA VAL A 37 39.16 18.48 20.29
C VAL A 37 39.69 19.33 21.46
N GLU A 38 39.08 19.27 22.64
CA GLU A 38 39.58 19.95 23.83
C GLU A 38 40.96 19.43 24.25
N SER A 39 41.23 18.15 24.00
CA SER A 39 42.55 17.59 24.23
C SER A 39 43.60 18.05 23.20
N LEU A 40 43.17 18.28 21.94
CA LEU A 40 44.04 18.73 20.83
C LEU A 40 44.32 20.24 20.87
N ALA A 41 43.41 21.02 21.41
CA ALA A 41 43.51 22.47 21.54
C ALA A 41 43.44 22.92 23.01
N PRO A 42 44.53 22.75 23.79
CA PRO A 42 44.52 23.11 25.22
C PRO A 42 44.10 24.57 25.47
N GLY A 43 43.15 24.76 26.40
CA GLY A 43 42.60 26.06 26.72
C GLY A 43 41.41 26.47 25.84
N VAL A 44 40.89 25.57 25.02
CA VAL A 44 39.60 25.71 24.30
C VAL A 44 38.59 24.83 24.98
N THR A 45 37.36 25.34 25.13
CA THR A 45 36.19 24.58 25.50
C THR A 45 35.26 24.50 24.29
N CYS A 46 34.67 23.33 24.02
CA CYS A 46 33.86 23.09 22.85
C CYS A 46 32.38 22.86 23.18
N SER A 47 31.51 23.22 22.26
CA SER A 47 30.12 22.77 22.29
C SER A 47 29.57 22.53 20.87
N ILE A 48 28.60 21.61 20.78
CA ILE A 48 27.77 21.41 19.61
C ILE A 48 26.31 21.64 20.04
N LEU A 49 25.64 22.56 19.35
CA LEU A 49 24.22 22.84 19.54
C LEU A 49 23.47 22.42 18.28
N LEU A 50 22.39 21.63 18.40
CA LEU A 50 21.45 21.33 17.32
C LEU A 50 20.54 22.52 17.06
N VAL A 51 20.08 22.66 15.83
CA VAL A 51 19.00 23.56 15.42
C VAL A 51 17.80 22.70 14.99
N ASP A 52 16.69 22.83 15.72
CA ASP A 52 15.46 22.10 15.42
C ASP A 52 14.69 22.69 14.23
N GLU A 53 13.58 22.04 13.87
CA GLU A 53 12.68 22.49 12.79
C GLU A 53 12.02 23.83 13.08
N ASN A 54 11.85 24.18 14.37
CA ASN A 54 11.31 25.45 14.83
C ASN A 54 12.39 26.54 14.96
N ARG A 55 13.60 26.27 14.43
CA ARG A 55 14.75 27.17 14.48
C ARG A 55 15.20 27.49 15.89
N ARG A 56 15.16 26.50 16.80
CA ARG A 56 15.59 26.65 18.20
C ARG A 56 16.86 25.82 18.46
N LEU A 57 17.71 26.38 19.33
CA LEU A 57 18.96 25.73 19.75
C LEU A 57 18.71 24.68 20.83
N HIS A 58 19.38 23.55 20.73
CA HIS A 58 19.39 22.48 21.74
C HIS A 58 20.81 22.01 21.99
N SER A 59 21.21 21.93 23.26
CA SER A 59 22.53 21.43 23.61
C SER A 59 22.66 19.94 23.30
N LEU A 60 23.62 19.56 22.43
CA LEU A 60 23.89 18.19 22.07
C LEU A 60 25.14 17.66 22.80
N ALA A 61 26.26 18.41 22.72
CA ALA A 61 27.52 18.03 23.34
C ALA A 61 28.24 19.27 23.85
N ALA A 62 28.65 19.22 25.12
CA ALA A 62 29.42 20.27 25.76
C ALA A 62 30.12 19.71 27.03
N PRO A 63 31.09 18.78 26.89
CA PRO A 63 31.59 17.98 27.99
C PRO A 63 32.21 18.81 29.12
N SER A 64 32.81 19.96 28.83
CA SER A 64 33.49 20.82 29.78
C SER A 64 32.64 22.07 30.21
N LEU A 65 31.41 22.21 29.71
CA LEU A 65 30.52 23.30 30.14
C LEU A 65 29.52 22.79 31.20
N PRO A 66 29.21 23.64 32.22
CA PRO A 66 28.28 23.25 33.27
C PRO A 66 26.86 23.07 32.76
N ALA A 67 26.10 22.12 33.34
CA ALA A 67 24.73 21.82 32.94
C ALA A 67 23.80 23.02 32.89
N HIS A 68 23.87 23.90 33.90
CA HIS A 68 23.03 25.11 33.95
C HIS A 68 23.27 26.09 32.79
N TYR A 69 24.48 26.10 32.21
CA TYR A 69 24.78 26.89 31.02
C TYR A 69 24.14 26.26 29.78
N CYS A 70 24.28 24.95 29.65
CA CYS A 70 23.66 24.19 28.54
C CYS A 70 22.11 24.29 28.58
N GLU A 71 21.51 24.18 29.77
CA GLU A 71 20.06 24.34 29.97
C GLU A 71 19.56 25.75 29.59
N ALA A 72 20.34 26.78 29.91
CA ALA A 72 20.00 28.16 29.56
C ALA A 72 20.00 28.44 28.03
N LEU A 73 20.68 27.59 27.24
CA LEU A 73 20.71 27.70 25.79
C LEU A 73 19.59 26.87 25.11
N ASN A 74 18.97 25.93 25.81
CA ASN A 74 17.93 25.08 25.26
C ASN A 74 16.65 25.87 24.95
N GLY A 75 16.12 25.68 23.73
CA GLY A 75 14.88 26.31 23.28
C GLY A 75 15.03 27.75 22.82
N LEU A 76 16.25 28.32 22.82
CA LEU A 76 16.48 29.68 22.30
C LEU A 76 16.29 29.70 20.78
N GLU A 77 15.49 30.64 20.29
CA GLU A 77 15.32 30.87 18.86
C GLU A 77 16.57 31.48 18.26
N ILE A 78 17.04 30.96 17.10
CA ILE A 78 18.20 31.52 16.41
C ILE A 78 17.91 32.91 15.87
N GLY A 79 18.87 33.80 15.94
CA GLY A 79 18.66 35.18 15.49
C GLY A 79 19.92 36.07 15.59
N PRO A 80 19.87 37.29 15.01
CA PRO A 80 20.95 38.23 15.16
C PRO A 80 21.02 38.68 16.63
N GLY A 81 22.15 38.43 17.29
CA GLY A 81 22.34 38.82 18.72
C GLY A 81 22.05 37.71 19.72
N VAL A 82 21.92 36.45 19.28
CA VAL A 82 21.79 35.30 20.16
C VAL A 82 23.14 34.61 20.33
N GLY A 83 24.10 35.31 20.88
CA GLY A 83 25.48 34.87 21.03
C GLY A 83 26.12 34.52 19.69
N SER A 84 27.30 33.87 19.74
CA SER A 84 27.97 33.42 18.50
C SER A 84 27.23 32.28 17.82
N CYS A 85 26.71 31.29 18.58
CA CYS A 85 26.05 30.09 18.03
C CYS A 85 24.72 30.42 17.33
N GLY A 86 23.84 31.17 18.03
CA GLY A 86 22.55 31.55 17.46
C GLY A 86 22.67 32.49 16.26
N SER A 87 23.68 33.37 16.28
CA SER A 87 23.99 34.26 15.15
C SER A 87 24.60 33.50 13.97
N ALA A 88 25.50 32.53 14.23
CA ALA A 88 26.08 31.69 13.17
C ALA A 88 24.99 30.80 12.51
N ALA A 89 24.12 30.20 13.31
CA ALA A 89 22.98 29.42 12.80
C ALA A 89 22.02 30.26 11.97
N PHE A 90 21.77 31.50 12.38
CA PHE A 90 20.86 32.41 11.67
C PHE A 90 21.45 32.89 10.32
N ARG A 91 22.77 33.22 10.31
CA ARG A 91 23.44 33.75 9.10
C ARG A 91 23.87 32.64 8.12
N GLY A 92 24.07 31.43 8.60
CA GLY A 92 24.68 30.34 7.82
C GLY A 92 26.20 30.54 7.62
N GLU A 93 26.83 31.42 8.38
CA GLU A 93 28.24 31.78 8.27
C GLU A 93 28.93 31.75 9.66
N PRO A 94 30.25 31.49 9.73
CA PRO A 94 30.99 31.52 10.98
C PRO A 94 30.91 32.90 11.64
N VAL A 95 30.72 32.91 12.95
CA VAL A 95 30.70 34.14 13.78
C VAL A 95 31.82 34.10 14.80
N GLU A 96 32.72 35.07 14.72
CA GLU A 96 33.87 35.24 15.61
C GLU A 96 33.63 36.45 16.53
N VAL A 97 33.67 36.22 17.82
CA VAL A 97 33.58 37.25 18.87
C VAL A 97 34.84 37.15 19.73
N THR A 98 35.71 38.14 19.63
CA THR A 98 37.00 38.17 20.32
C THR A 98 36.89 38.70 21.74
N ASP A 99 35.80 39.36 22.11
CA ASP A 99 35.51 39.85 23.48
C ASP A 99 33.99 39.78 23.79
N ILE A 100 33.58 38.72 24.51
CA ILE A 100 32.20 38.51 24.95
C ILE A 100 31.66 39.67 25.82
N ALA A 101 32.52 40.38 26.56
CA ALA A 101 32.10 41.41 27.49
C ALA A 101 31.56 42.64 26.76
N THR A 102 32.07 42.96 25.60
CA THR A 102 31.78 44.21 24.87
C THR A 102 31.02 43.99 23.56
N ASP A 103 30.99 42.75 23.03
CA ASP A 103 30.36 42.46 21.74
C ASP A 103 28.82 42.52 21.83
N PRO A 104 28.15 43.25 20.91
CA PRO A 104 26.69 43.38 20.89
C PRO A 104 25.95 42.04 20.76
N LEU A 105 26.51 41.04 20.08
CA LEU A 105 25.91 39.72 19.92
C LEU A 105 25.75 38.96 21.25
N TRP A 106 26.53 39.35 22.27
CA TRP A 106 26.51 38.75 23.59
C TRP A 106 25.84 39.59 24.67
N SER A 107 25.27 40.76 24.35
CA SER A 107 24.69 41.70 25.34
C SER A 107 23.71 41.03 26.30
N SER A 108 22.88 40.10 25.84
CA SER A 108 21.93 39.35 26.65
C SER A 108 22.53 38.12 27.37
N PHE A 109 23.66 37.58 26.88
CA PHE A 109 24.21 36.30 27.29
C PHE A 109 25.58 36.42 28.00
N ALA A 110 26.24 37.58 27.96
CA ALA A 110 27.55 37.78 28.57
C ALA A 110 27.56 37.42 30.08
N ARG A 111 26.48 37.72 30.79
CA ARG A 111 26.34 37.37 32.21
C ARG A 111 26.28 35.89 32.52
N LEU A 112 25.98 35.05 31.53
CA LEU A 112 26.00 33.59 31.66
C LEU A 112 27.39 33.03 31.39
N ALA A 113 28.13 33.60 30.44
CA ALA A 113 29.43 33.10 29.98
C ALA A 113 30.62 33.64 30.83
N LEU A 114 30.63 34.93 31.18
CA LEU A 114 31.76 35.58 31.89
C LEU A 114 32.08 34.96 33.25
N PRO A 115 31.11 34.56 34.11
CA PRO A 115 31.40 33.85 35.36
C PRO A 115 32.10 32.49 35.19
N LEU A 116 31.94 31.86 34.03
CA LEU A 116 32.57 30.59 33.67
C LEU A 116 33.98 30.78 33.10
N GLY A 117 34.47 32.01 33.04
CA GLY A 117 35.80 32.33 32.50
C GLY A 117 35.82 32.39 30.97
N LEU A 118 34.70 32.34 30.28
CA LEU A 118 34.63 32.43 28.84
C LEU A 118 34.73 33.89 28.39
N ARG A 119 35.78 34.22 27.61
CA ARG A 119 36.10 35.60 27.21
C ARG A 119 35.91 35.85 25.70
N ALA A 120 36.05 34.85 24.88
CA ALA A 120 35.82 34.92 23.46
C ALA A 120 35.10 33.67 22.99
N CYS A 121 34.41 33.76 21.85
CA CYS A 121 33.70 32.60 21.24
C CYS A 121 33.74 32.68 19.73
N TRP A 122 34.04 31.55 19.10
CA TRP A 122 33.93 31.37 17.66
C TRP A 122 32.99 30.23 17.40
N SER A 123 31.96 30.44 16.59
CA SER A 123 30.99 29.42 16.23
C SER A 123 30.87 29.28 14.72
N SER A 124 30.91 28.03 14.23
CA SER A 124 30.76 27.68 12.82
C SER A 124 29.47 26.88 12.61
N PRO A 125 28.65 27.22 11.60
CA PRO A 125 27.45 26.45 11.29
C PRO A 125 27.81 25.11 10.66
N ILE A 126 26.97 24.10 10.93
CA ILE A 126 27.02 22.77 10.32
C ILE A 126 25.73 22.62 9.50
N SER A 127 25.86 22.49 8.19
CA SER A 127 24.73 22.34 7.29
C SER A 127 24.43 20.88 6.99
N ASP A 128 23.16 20.55 6.83
CA ASP A 128 22.70 19.27 6.29
C ASP A 128 22.85 19.22 4.76
N SER A 129 22.46 18.08 4.15
CA SER A 129 22.54 17.85 2.70
C SER A 129 21.65 18.79 1.88
N SER A 130 20.65 19.45 2.50
CA SER A 130 19.79 20.44 1.86
C SER A 130 20.34 21.87 1.90
N GLY A 131 21.47 22.08 2.61
CA GLY A 131 22.05 23.39 2.85
C GLY A 131 21.45 24.13 4.05
N ARG A 132 20.54 23.53 4.82
CA ARG A 132 19.98 24.09 6.04
C ARG A 132 20.96 23.88 7.19
N VAL A 133 21.12 24.90 8.04
CA VAL A 133 21.94 24.76 9.25
C VAL A 133 21.23 23.83 10.24
N ALA A 134 21.84 22.66 10.47
CA ALA A 134 21.33 21.62 11.37
C ALA A 134 21.98 21.68 12.78
N ALA A 135 23.18 22.25 12.87
CA ALA A 135 23.87 22.40 14.13
C ALA A 135 24.89 23.56 14.08
N THR A 136 25.50 23.87 15.21
CA THR A 136 26.68 24.76 15.29
C THR A 136 27.79 24.12 16.14
N PHE A 137 29.04 24.30 15.72
CA PHE A 137 30.20 23.90 16.46
C PHE A 137 30.91 25.16 17.01
N ALA A 138 31.10 25.25 18.31
CA ALA A 138 31.65 26.43 18.95
C ALA A 138 32.90 26.15 19.75
N PHE A 139 33.88 27.08 19.66
CA PHE A 139 35.05 27.20 20.52
C PHE A 139 34.87 28.40 21.45
N TYR A 140 35.13 28.16 22.71
CA TYR A 140 35.18 29.20 23.74
C TYR A 140 36.62 29.33 24.26
N TYR A 141 37.05 30.55 24.48
CA TYR A 141 38.39 30.87 24.92
C TYR A 141 38.35 31.56 26.27
N PRO A 142 39.30 31.24 27.19
CA PRO A 142 39.43 31.91 28.49
C PRO A 142 40.11 33.29 28.40
N VAL A 143 40.57 33.66 27.23
CA VAL A 143 41.23 34.95 26.96
C VAL A 143 40.61 35.61 25.74
N GLN A 144 40.71 36.93 25.66
CA GLN A 144 40.24 37.73 24.51
C GLN A 144 41.17 37.45 23.30
N ARG A 145 40.69 36.63 22.37
CA ARG A 145 41.41 36.32 21.15
C ARG A 145 40.50 35.70 20.09
N GLY A 146 40.94 35.69 18.85
CA GLY A 146 40.34 34.89 17.80
C GLY A 146 41.02 33.53 17.67
N PRO A 147 40.50 32.65 16.75
CA PRO A 147 41.07 31.33 16.48
C PRO A 147 42.41 31.41 15.75
N SER A 148 43.34 30.53 16.13
CA SER A 148 44.59 30.34 15.41
C SER A 148 44.38 29.58 14.08
N ALA A 149 45.40 29.60 13.22
CA ALA A 149 45.30 28.86 11.93
C ALA A 149 45.10 27.33 12.11
N PHE A 150 45.68 26.76 13.16
CA PHE A 150 45.51 25.35 13.48
C PHE A 150 44.09 25.06 14.03
N GLU A 151 43.55 25.92 14.89
CA GLU A 151 42.19 25.78 15.40
C GLU A 151 41.16 25.90 14.29
N ARG A 152 41.39 26.76 13.28
CA ARG A 152 40.52 26.79 12.06
C ARG A 152 40.51 25.47 11.31
N GLN A 153 41.70 24.82 11.14
CA GLN A 153 41.79 23.51 10.51
C GLN A 153 41.05 22.43 11.32
N ILE A 154 41.10 22.48 12.65
CA ILE A 154 40.37 21.56 13.53
C ILE A 154 38.87 21.77 13.34
N VAL A 155 38.37 23.00 13.38
CA VAL A 155 36.93 23.29 13.24
C VAL A 155 36.43 22.91 11.85
N ASP A 156 37.18 23.20 10.79
CA ASP A 156 36.82 22.82 9.42
C ASP A 156 36.68 21.27 9.30
N ALA A 157 37.64 20.53 9.89
CA ALA A 157 37.55 19.08 9.93
C ALA A 157 36.35 18.57 10.75
N CYS A 158 36.10 19.20 11.91
CA CYS A 158 34.97 18.84 12.78
C CYS A 158 33.60 19.12 12.15
N VAL A 159 33.46 20.30 11.53
CA VAL A 159 32.24 20.65 10.78
C VAL A 159 31.97 19.64 9.67
N HIS A 160 33.02 19.26 8.93
CA HIS A 160 32.89 18.24 7.89
C HIS A 160 32.49 16.86 8.44
N LEU A 161 33.08 16.40 9.53
CA LEU A 161 32.74 15.14 10.18
C LEU A 161 31.30 15.13 10.73
N CYS A 162 30.88 16.24 11.34
CA CYS A 162 29.50 16.41 11.79
C CYS A 162 28.51 16.36 10.61
N THR A 163 28.84 17.04 9.51
CA THR A 163 28.00 16.99 8.28
C THR A 163 27.84 15.54 7.77
N ILE A 164 28.93 14.78 7.72
CA ILE A 164 28.89 13.35 7.32
C ILE A 164 28.03 12.54 8.30
N SER A 165 28.20 12.76 9.61
CA SER A 165 27.44 12.05 10.64
C SER A 165 25.94 12.34 10.57
N ILE A 166 25.56 13.60 10.39
CA ILE A 166 24.17 14.02 10.23
C ILE A 166 23.56 13.37 8.96
N ALA A 167 24.28 13.46 7.83
CA ALA A 167 23.82 12.84 6.57
C ALA A 167 23.66 11.32 6.70
N HIS A 168 24.59 10.63 7.37
CA HIS A 168 24.51 9.20 7.63
C HIS A 168 23.30 8.83 8.50
N THR A 169 23.06 9.57 9.58
CA THR A 169 21.90 9.36 10.46
C THR A 169 20.57 9.57 9.72
N GLN A 170 20.47 10.65 8.94
CA GLN A 170 19.30 10.93 8.11
C GLN A 170 19.04 9.82 7.07
N MET A 171 20.12 9.33 6.43
CA MET A 171 20.02 8.25 5.46
C MET A 171 19.58 6.93 6.11
N GLN A 172 20.09 6.60 7.29
CA GLN A 172 19.66 5.42 8.05
C GLN A 172 18.18 5.52 8.45
N GLN A 173 17.75 6.66 8.96
CA GLN A 173 16.34 6.90 9.31
C GLN A 173 15.43 6.80 8.07
N HIS A 174 15.86 7.37 6.95
CA HIS A 174 15.13 7.28 5.70
C HIS A 174 15.04 5.83 5.19
N ASN A 175 16.16 5.10 5.19
CA ASN A 175 16.19 3.69 4.80
C ASN A 175 15.33 2.82 5.71
N HIS A 176 15.34 3.08 7.02
CA HIS A 176 14.46 2.39 7.96
C HIS A 176 12.99 2.70 7.64
N HIS A 177 12.67 3.96 7.39
CA HIS A 177 11.31 4.35 7.02
C HIS A 177 10.86 3.64 5.73
N LEU A 178 11.70 3.62 4.68
CA LEU A 178 11.42 2.91 3.43
C LEU A 178 11.26 1.38 3.63
N ALA A 179 12.02 0.79 4.55
CA ALA A 179 11.97 -0.64 4.82
C ALA A 179 10.70 -1.08 5.56
N TYR A 180 10.08 -0.18 6.34
CA TYR A 180 9.00 -0.53 7.28
C TYR A 180 7.67 0.20 7.04
N PHE A 181 7.65 1.27 6.23
CA PHE A 181 6.45 2.06 5.98
C PHE A 181 6.14 2.17 4.48
N ASP A 182 4.88 2.24 4.16
CA ASP A 182 4.39 2.52 2.80
C ASP A 182 4.50 4.02 2.49
N GLN A 183 5.11 4.36 1.36
CA GLN A 183 5.38 5.76 0.99
C GLN A 183 4.13 6.59 0.69
N LEU A 184 3.06 5.96 0.20
CA LEU A 184 1.84 6.67 -0.19
C LEU A 184 0.98 7.01 1.02
N THR A 185 0.88 6.09 1.98
CA THR A 185 -0.06 6.16 3.11
C THR A 185 0.59 6.44 4.46
N ASN A 186 1.90 6.24 4.55
CA ASN A 186 2.66 6.28 5.80
C ASN A 186 2.12 5.30 6.86
N LEU A 187 1.43 4.24 6.44
CA LEU A 187 1.13 3.09 7.28
C LEU A 187 2.32 2.13 7.29
N PRO A 188 2.50 1.33 8.36
CA PRO A 188 3.41 0.20 8.31
C PRO A 188 3.10 -0.70 7.11
N ASN A 189 4.15 -1.20 6.45
CA ASN A 189 4.04 -1.99 5.24
C ASN A 189 3.82 -3.49 5.53
N ARG A 190 3.78 -4.32 4.47
CA ARG A 190 3.62 -5.78 4.56
C ARG A 190 4.66 -6.41 5.49
N ARG A 191 5.91 -5.98 5.46
CA ARG A 191 6.96 -6.53 6.32
C ARG A 191 6.65 -6.32 7.79
N CYS A 192 6.24 -5.11 8.18
CA CYS A 192 5.80 -4.82 9.55
C CYS A 192 4.60 -5.68 9.96
N PHE A 193 3.65 -5.88 9.04
CA PHE A 193 2.50 -6.74 9.28
C PHE A 193 2.91 -8.19 9.57
N ASP A 194 3.74 -8.79 8.71
CA ASP A 194 4.18 -10.17 8.86
C ASP A 194 4.98 -10.39 10.16
N GLU A 195 5.84 -9.42 10.53
CA GLU A 195 6.59 -9.44 11.81
C GLU A 195 5.64 -9.30 13.00
N ALA A 196 4.62 -8.43 12.92
CA ALA A 196 3.66 -8.18 14.01
C ALA A 196 2.78 -9.41 14.29
N ILE A 197 2.16 -10.00 13.26
CA ILE A 197 1.28 -11.17 13.45
C ILE A 197 2.07 -12.39 13.93
N THR A 198 3.31 -12.55 13.46
CA THR A 198 4.20 -13.62 13.93
C THR A 198 4.54 -13.44 15.41
N THR A 199 4.86 -12.22 15.83
CA THR A 199 5.16 -11.91 17.24
C THR A 199 3.95 -12.12 18.13
N LEU A 200 2.75 -11.71 17.68
CA LEU A 200 1.51 -11.92 18.42
C LEU A 200 1.18 -13.41 18.56
N ALA A 201 1.34 -14.19 17.50
CA ALA A 201 1.08 -15.64 17.51
C ALA A 201 2.04 -16.43 18.43
N LEU A 202 3.27 -15.92 18.63
CA LEU A 202 4.25 -16.53 19.54
C LEU A 202 4.09 -16.10 21.01
N GLY A 203 3.15 -15.20 21.31
CA GLY A 203 2.86 -14.73 22.67
C GLY A 203 2.41 -15.85 23.61
N ALA A 204 2.55 -15.62 24.93
CA ALA A 204 2.20 -16.63 25.95
C ALA A 204 0.69 -16.96 26.03
N ALA A 205 -0.18 -16.03 25.60
CA ALA A 205 -1.62 -16.20 25.51
C ALA A 205 -2.17 -15.34 24.35
N PRO A 206 -1.98 -15.80 23.11
CA PRO A 206 -2.42 -15.03 21.95
C PRO A 206 -3.93 -14.81 21.97
N ASN A 207 -4.33 -13.54 21.88
CA ASN A 207 -5.73 -13.13 21.81
C ASN A 207 -5.83 -11.94 20.87
N PHE A 208 -5.94 -12.21 19.58
CA PHE A 208 -6.03 -11.19 18.54
C PHE A 208 -6.86 -11.70 17.36
N ALA A 209 -7.29 -10.77 16.55
CA ALA A 209 -7.96 -11.05 15.29
C ALA A 209 -7.34 -10.23 14.18
N LEU A 210 -7.57 -10.65 12.95
CA LEU A 210 -7.09 -10.02 11.73
C LEU A 210 -8.28 -9.73 10.82
N ILE A 211 -8.31 -8.53 10.24
CA ILE A 211 -9.20 -8.19 9.14
C ILE A 211 -8.35 -7.78 7.94
N LEU A 212 -8.50 -8.46 6.84
CA LEU A 212 -8.00 -7.99 5.54
C LEU A 212 -9.07 -7.08 4.92
N VAL A 213 -8.61 -5.99 4.33
CA VAL A 213 -9.45 -4.94 3.73
C VAL A 213 -8.95 -4.67 2.32
N ASP A 214 -9.88 -4.62 1.37
CA ASP A 214 -9.58 -4.33 -0.04
C ASP A 214 -10.48 -3.21 -0.55
N ILE A 215 -9.92 -2.29 -1.32
CA ILE A 215 -10.67 -1.19 -1.92
C ILE A 215 -11.34 -1.67 -3.20
N ASP A 216 -12.67 -1.66 -3.20
CA ASP A 216 -13.44 -2.08 -4.36
C ASP A 216 -13.27 -1.12 -5.55
N HIS A 217 -13.16 -1.69 -6.75
CA HIS A 217 -13.13 -0.96 -8.03
C HIS A 217 -12.00 0.08 -8.20
N LEU A 218 -10.89 -0.02 -7.43
CA LEU A 218 -9.78 0.94 -7.53
C LEU A 218 -9.22 1.04 -8.96
N LYS A 219 -9.13 -0.08 -9.68
CA LYS A 219 -8.67 -0.10 -11.08
C LYS A 219 -9.59 0.73 -11.98
N SER A 220 -10.89 0.54 -11.89
CA SER A 220 -11.88 1.31 -12.68
C SER A 220 -11.82 2.81 -12.38
N ILE A 221 -11.61 3.17 -11.11
CA ILE A 221 -11.43 4.57 -10.69
C ILE A 221 -10.14 5.13 -11.32
N ASN A 222 -9.04 4.37 -11.29
CA ASN A 222 -7.79 4.80 -11.92
C ASN A 222 -7.94 4.98 -13.42
N ASP A 223 -8.60 4.05 -14.09
CA ASP A 223 -8.78 4.07 -15.54
C ASP A 223 -9.71 5.22 -16.00
N SER A 224 -10.73 5.55 -15.21
CA SER A 224 -11.72 6.59 -15.53
C SER A 224 -11.34 7.99 -15.04
N MET A 225 -10.73 8.12 -13.86
CA MET A 225 -10.47 9.40 -13.19
C MET A 225 -8.97 9.71 -13.00
N GLY A 226 -8.10 8.76 -13.35
CA GLY A 226 -6.64 8.88 -13.27
C GLY A 226 -6.04 8.48 -11.91
N HIS A 227 -4.78 8.07 -11.93
CA HIS A 227 -4.06 7.54 -10.77
C HIS A 227 -4.00 8.50 -9.56
N MET A 228 -4.02 9.83 -9.79
CA MET A 228 -4.02 10.81 -8.69
C MET A 228 -5.27 10.71 -7.82
N VAL A 229 -6.43 10.38 -8.43
CA VAL A 229 -7.69 10.19 -7.70
C VAL A 229 -7.64 8.88 -6.92
N GLY A 230 -7.14 7.80 -7.51
CA GLY A 230 -6.92 6.54 -6.82
C GLY A 230 -5.95 6.65 -5.64
N ASP A 231 -4.84 7.37 -5.82
CA ASP A 231 -3.88 7.65 -4.73
C ASP A 231 -4.54 8.43 -3.57
N ARG A 232 -5.44 9.38 -3.90
CA ARG A 232 -6.18 10.12 -2.88
C ARG A 232 -7.16 9.22 -2.14
N LEU A 233 -7.87 8.34 -2.85
CA LEU A 233 -8.76 7.34 -2.25
C LEU A 233 -7.99 6.39 -1.32
N ILE A 234 -6.84 5.87 -1.74
CA ILE A 234 -5.97 5.03 -0.93
C ILE A 234 -5.53 5.74 0.36
N ARG A 235 -5.12 7.02 0.27
CA ARG A 235 -4.74 7.81 1.46
C ARG A 235 -5.92 8.04 2.41
N GLU A 236 -7.10 8.27 1.87
CA GLU A 236 -8.32 8.47 2.66
C GLU A 236 -8.69 7.19 3.43
N VAL A 237 -8.67 6.03 2.76
CA VAL A 237 -8.91 4.72 3.41
C VAL A 237 -7.86 4.48 4.50
N ALA A 238 -6.58 4.70 4.20
CA ALA A 238 -5.49 4.55 5.16
C ALA A 238 -5.68 5.42 6.41
N GLN A 239 -6.09 6.69 6.23
CA GLN A 239 -6.35 7.61 7.33
C GLN A 239 -7.51 7.14 8.21
N ARG A 240 -8.62 6.70 7.59
CA ARG A 240 -9.78 6.19 8.32
C ARG A 240 -9.49 4.90 9.09
N LEU A 241 -8.65 4.01 8.53
CA LEU A 241 -8.19 2.82 9.23
C LEU A 241 -7.29 3.18 10.42
N ARG A 242 -6.38 4.14 10.27
CA ARG A 242 -5.50 4.63 11.34
C ARG A 242 -6.31 5.23 12.49
N ASP A 243 -7.33 6.02 12.17
CA ASP A 243 -8.18 6.70 13.17
C ASP A 243 -9.19 5.74 13.84
N SER A 244 -9.07 4.43 13.60
CA SER A 244 -10.01 3.42 14.10
C SER A 244 -9.63 2.80 15.46
N ASP A 245 -8.66 3.34 16.18
CA ASP A 245 -8.25 2.87 17.52
C ASP A 245 -9.44 2.73 18.49
N SER A 246 -10.40 3.67 18.46
CA SER A 246 -11.60 3.63 19.28
C SER A 246 -12.58 2.51 18.90
N ALA A 247 -12.37 1.86 17.75
CA ALA A 247 -13.19 0.74 17.27
C ALA A 247 -12.60 -0.65 17.63
N GLY A 248 -11.49 -0.69 18.40
CA GLY A 248 -10.78 -1.94 18.73
C GLY A 248 -9.69 -2.32 17.73
N VAL A 249 -9.35 -1.43 16.81
CA VAL A 249 -8.19 -1.56 15.91
C VAL A 249 -6.93 -1.20 16.68
N SER A 250 -5.97 -2.11 16.76
CA SER A 250 -4.68 -1.85 17.42
C SER A 250 -3.64 -1.33 16.45
N ALA A 251 -3.67 -1.79 15.20
CA ALA A 251 -2.80 -1.32 14.15
C ALA A 251 -3.40 -1.57 12.76
N ALA A 252 -3.13 -0.66 11.84
CA ALA A 252 -3.46 -0.79 10.41
C ALA A 252 -2.17 -0.83 9.58
N TYR A 253 -2.18 -1.62 8.52
CA TYR A 253 -1.05 -1.88 7.63
C TYR A 253 -1.50 -1.76 6.18
N ARG A 254 -0.61 -1.35 5.28
CA ARG A 254 -0.82 -1.48 3.84
C ARG A 254 0.01 -2.62 3.29
N LEU A 255 -0.64 -3.61 2.68
CA LEU A 255 0.04 -4.80 2.17
C LEU A 255 0.52 -4.61 0.73
N SER A 256 -0.33 -4.11 -0.14
CA SER A 256 -0.01 -3.79 -1.54
C SER A 256 -1.18 -3.02 -2.17
N GLY A 257 -0.97 -2.31 -3.26
CA GLY A 257 -2.03 -1.74 -4.11
C GLY A 257 -3.23 -1.19 -3.34
N ASP A 258 -4.33 -1.93 -3.39
CA ASP A 258 -5.63 -1.72 -2.75
C ASP A 258 -5.83 -2.51 -1.45
N GLU A 259 -4.85 -3.35 -1.07
CA GLU A 259 -4.96 -4.25 0.07
C GLU A 259 -4.40 -3.66 1.36
N PHE A 260 -5.17 -3.75 2.44
CA PHE A 260 -4.79 -3.37 3.80
C PHE A 260 -5.04 -4.53 4.77
N ALA A 261 -4.39 -4.46 5.92
CA ALA A 261 -4.66 -5.34 7.05
C ALA A 261 -4.90 -4.53 8.32
N VAL A 262 -5.77 -5.03 9.17
CA VAL A 262 -6.08 -4.46 10.47
C VAL A 262 -5.88 -5.55 11.51
N VAL A 263 -5.10 -5.28 12.53
CA VAL A 263 -4.87 -6.16 13.68
C VAL A 263 -5.64 -5.63 14.88
N CYS A 264 -6.37 -6.52 15.54
CA CYS A 264 -7.18 -6.26 16.73
C CYS A 264 -6.62 -7.11 17.88
N ASP A 265 -5.80 -6.54 18.76
CA ASP A 265 -5.01 -7.27 19.78
C ASP A 265 -5.80 -7.74 21.00
N ARG A 266 -7.12 -7.48 21.08
CA ARG A 266 -8.01 -7.84 22.19
C ARG A 266 -9.34 -8.45 21.74
N CYS A 267 -9.43 -8.89 20.50
CA CYS A 267 -10.62 -9.49 19.94
C CYS A 267 -10.66 -10.99 20.30
N ARG A 268 -11.77 -11.47 20.86
CA ARG A 268 -11.91 -12.82 21.44
C ARG A 268 -12.69 -13.77 20.55
N ASP A 269 -13.62 -13.25 19.78
CA ASP A 269 -14.55 -14.04 19.01
C ASP A 269 -15.00 -13.32 17.73
N HIS A 270 -15.77 -14.03 16.92
CA HIS A 270 -16.29 -13.50 15.64
C HIS A 270 -17.34 -12.40 15.84
N ASP A 271 -18.05 -12.36 16.95
CA ASP A 271 -19.07 -11.34 17.22
C ASP A 271 -18.40 -9.99 17.49
N GLU A 272 -17.35 -9.98 18.32
CA GLU A 272 -16.52 -8.78 18.53
C GLU A 272 -15.87 -8.33 17.23
N LEU A 273 -15.34 -9.26 16.43
CA LEU A 273 -14.71 -8.96 15.14
C LEU A 273 -15.71 -8.37 14.14
N ALA A 274 -16.94 -8.90 14.10
CA ALA A 274 -18.00 -8.39 13.24
C ALA A 274 -18.40 -6.94 13.61
N GLN A 275 -18.41 -6.61 14.92
CA GLN A 275 -18.66 -5.24 15.39
C GLN A 275 -17.56 -4.28 14.95
N ILE A 276 -16.29 -4.69 15.04
CA ILE A 276 -15.16 -3.92 14.57
C ILE A 276 -15.27 -3.69 13.06
N ALA A 277 -15.52 -4.74 12.28
CA ALA A 277 -15.70 -4.68 10.85
C ALA A 277 -16.87 -3.77 10.45
N HIS A 278 -18.00 -3.84 11.17
CA HIS A 278 -19.13 -2.94 10.97
C HIS A 278 -18.72 -1.47 11.19
N THR A 279 -17.99 -1.19 12.26
CA THR A 279 -17.52 0.17 12.58
C THR A 279 -16.56 0.69 11.50
N ILE A 280 -15.64 -0.15 11.00
CA ILE A 280 -14.76 0.21 9.89
C ILE A 280 -15.59 0.57 8.65
N ARG A 281 -16.55 -0.27 8.25
CA ARG A 281 -17.42 -0.01 7.09
C ARG A 281 -18.23 1.26 7.25
N GLN A 282 -18.77 1.51 8.44
CA GLN A 282 -19.52 2.74 8.72
C GLN A 282 -18.63 3.98 8.56
N ARG A 283 -17.38 3.93 8.97
CA ARG A 283 -16.41 5.02 8.74
C ARG A 283 -16.10 5.22 7.26
N MET A 284 -16.01 4.13 6.49
CA MET A 284 -15.80 4.20 5.04
C MET A 284 -16.99 4.82 4.29
N SER A 285 -18.21 4.72 4.82
CA SER A 285 -19.40 5.27 4.18
C SER A 285 -19.46 6.81 4.17
N ALA A 286 -18.62 7.51 4.92
CA ALA A 286 -18.58 8.97 4.90
C ALA A 286 -17.99 9.47 3.56
N PRO A 287 -18.67 10.40 2.86
CA PRO A 287 -18.13 10.97 1.63
C PRO A 287 -16.92 11.88 1.92
N PHE A 288 -15.99 11.96 0.98
CA PHE A 288 -14.86 12.90 0.99
C PHE A 288 -14.72 13.60 -0.36
N GLU A 289 -14.15 14.80 -0.34
CA GLU A 289 -13.93 15.57 -1.56
C GLU A 289 -12.61 15.20 -2.22
N CYS A 290 -12.67 14.92 -3.53
CA CYS A 290 -11.49 14.70 -4.36
C CYS A 290 -11.67 15.41 -5.71
N ASN A 291 -10.83 16.40 -6.00
CA ASN A 291 -10.84 17.16 -7.25
C ASN A 291 -12.21 17.74 -7.64
N GLY A 292 -12.98 18.22 -6.64
CA GLY A 292 -14.31 18.78 -6.84
C GLY A 292 -15.45 17.77 -6.93
N ASN A 293 -15.16 16.47 -6.83
CA ASN A 293 -16.16 15.40 -6.80
C ASN A 293 -16.26 14.81 -5.39
N MET A 294 -17.48 14.48 -4.98
CA MET A 294 -17.73 13.74 -3.74
C MET A 294 -17.60 12.24 -4.01
N MET A 295 -16.73 11.57 -3.28
CA MET A 295 -16.49 10.14 -3.38
C MET A 295 -16.78 9.44 -2.05
N VAL A 296 -17.25 8.20 -2.12
CA VAL A 296 -17.44 7.33 -0.95
C VAL A 296 -16.56 6.10 -1.15
N PRO A 297 -15.58 5.84 -0.25
CA PRO A 297 -14.80 4.61 -0.33
C PRO A 297 -15.69 3.39 -0.16
N GLN A 298 -15.56 2.42 -1.06
CA GLN A 298 -16.12 1.08 -0.88
C GLN A 298 -15.01 0.11 -0.57
N VAL A 299 -15.21 -0.71 0.46
CA VAL A 299 -14.21 -1.69 0.90
C VAL A 299 -14.88 -3.01 1.24
N THR A 300 -14.23 -4.09 0.84
CA THR A 300 -14.61 -5.46 1.19
C THR A 300 -13.67 -5.98 2.27
N LEU A 301 -14.21 -6.71 3.25
CA LEU A 301 -13.48 -7.16 4.42
C LEU A 301 -13.58 -8.67 4.62
N GLY A 302 -12.45 -9.31 4.95
CA GLY A 302 -12.39 -10.71 5.38
C GLY A 302 -11.73 -10.81 6.76
N GLY A 303 -12.35 -11.51 7.71
CA GLY A 303 -11.91 -11.55 9.10
C GLY A 303 -11.66 -12.94 9.65
N VAL A 304 -10.67 -13.05 10.55
CA VAL A 304 -10.28 -14.28 11.27
C VAL A 304 -9.96 -13.98 12.72
N VAL A 305 -10.19 -14.95 13.60
CA VAL A 305 -9.85 -14.90 15.03
C VAL A 305 -8.76 -15.94 15.31
N TYR A 306 -7.72 -15.53 16.04
CA TYR A 306 -6.67 -16.46 16.48
C TYR A 306 -7.24 -17.57 17.37
N GLY A 307 -6.79 -18.79 17.13
CA GLY A 307 -7.25 -20.00 17.81
C GLY A 307 -8.32 -20.73 17.01
N PRO A 308 -9.57 -20.23 16.92
CA PRO A 308 -10.61 -20.87 16.12
C PRO A 308 -10.26 -21.00 14.64
N ASP A 309 -9.68 -19.96 14.05
CA ASP A 309 -9.42 -19.89 12.61
C ASP A 309 -7.95 -20.14 12.23
N GLY A 310 -7.13 -20.52 13.18
CA GLY A 310 -5.72 -20.85 12.97
C GLY A 310 -4.87 -20.55 14.21
N SER A 311 -3.87 -21.37 14.43
CA SER A 311 -2.96 -21.29 15.58
C SER A 311 -1.58 -20.73 15.24
N ASP A 312 -1.37 -20.28 14.01
CA ASP A 312 -0.15 -19.66 13.52
C ASP A 312 -0.45 -18.52 12.53
N ALA A 313 0.50 -17.63 12.34
CA ALA A 313 0.36 -16.43 11.53
C ALA A 313 0.05 -16.72 10.05
N GLU A 314 0.67 -17.76 9.49
CA GLU A 314 0.50 -18.10 8.06
C GLU A 314 -0.90 -18.65 7.80
N THR A 315 -1.38 -19.57 8.63
CA THR A 315 -2.73 -20.15 8.54
C THR A 315 -3.79 -19.05 8.72
N LEU A 316 -3.62 -18.14 9.69
CA LEU A 316 -4.54 -17.03 9.89
C LEU A 316 -4.61 -16.11 8.66
N ARG A 317 -3.46 -15.74 8.10
CA ARG A 317 -3.41 -14.90 6.91
C ARG A 317 -4.11 -15.58 5.73
N GLN A 318 -3.82 -16.86 5.48
CA GLN A 318 -4.48 -17.62 4.41
C GLN A 318 -6.00 -17.69 4.61
N ASN A 319 -6.45 -17.91 5.83
CA ASN A 319 -7.88 -18.00 6.12
C ASN A 319 -8.59 -16.62 6.02
N ALA A 320 -7.89 -15.53 6.36
CA ALA A 320 -8.38 -14.17 6.11
C ALA A 320 -8.48 -13.87 4.61
N ASP A 321 -7.49 -14.30 3.80
CA ASP A 321 -7.53 -14.19 2.33
C ASP A 321 -8.74 -14.97 1.75
N PHE A 322 -9.04 -16.17 2.26
CA PHE A 322 -10.22 -16.92 1.85
C PHE A 322 -11.53 -16.18 2.19
N ALA A 323 -11.64 -15.62 3.39
CA ALA A 323 -12.81 -14.85 3.79
C ALA A 323 -12.99 -13.60 2.91
N LEU A 324 -11.91 -12.86 2.66
CA LEU A 324 -11.92 -11.67 1.80
C LEU A 324 -12.30 -12.02 0.36
N TYR A 325 -11.72 -13.08 -0.19
CA TYR A 325 -12.05 -13.56 -1.54
C TYR A 325 -13.54 -13.93 -1.64
N HIS A 326 -14.07 -14.68 -0.66
CA HIS A 326 -15.48 -15.03 -0.65
C HIS A 326 -16.39 -13.79 -0.56
N ALA A 327 -16.02 -12.81 0.26
CA ALA A 327 -16.76 -11.55 0.35
C ALA A 327 -16.81 -10.81 -1.01
N LYS A 328 -15.68 -10.75 -1.73
CA LYS A 328 -15.59 -10.12 -3.07
C LYS A 328 -16.48 -10.82 -4.11
N GLU A 329 -16.60 -12.13 -4.01
CA GLU A 329 -17.37 -12.92 -4.97
C GLU A 329 -18.88 -12.92 -4.70
N THR A 330 -19.27 -12.87 -3.43
CA THR A 330 -20.69 -12.99 -3.05
C THR A 330 -21.37 -11.63 -2.88
N ASN A 331 -20.69 -10.68 -2.25
CA ASN A 331 -21.26 -9.36 -1.96
C ASN A 331 -20.15 -8.35 -1.67
N ARG A 332 -19.62 -7.71 -2.69
CA ARG A 332 -18.63 -6.63 -2.54
C ARG A 332 -19.16 -5.53 -1.62
N GLY A 333 -18.27 -4.87 -0.92
CA GLY A 333 -18.60 -3.90 0.10
C GLY A 333 -19.10 -4.51 1.40
N SER A 334 -18.99 -5.84 1.59
CA SER A 334 -19.43 -6.55 2.78
C SER A 334 -18.27 -6.99 3.67
N TYR A 335 -18.60 -7.60 4.78
CA TYR A 335 -17.69 -8.31 5.68
C TYR A 335 -18.06 -9.78 5.75
N VAL A 336 -17.07 -10.65 5.64
CA VAL A 336 -17.21 -12.09 5.85
C VAL A 336 -16.21 -12.54 6.89
N ALA A 337 -16.70 -13.23 7.94
CA ALA A 337 -15.85 -13.97 8.85
C ALA A 337 -15.46 -15.30 8.23
N PHE A 338 -14.25 -15.76 8.49
CA PHE A 338 -13.81 -17.08 8.04
C PHE A 338 -14.66 -18.18 8.68
N ASP A 339 -14.97 -19.17 7.90
CA ASP A 339 -15.53 -20.45 8.32
C ASP A 339 -14.80 -21.57 7.58
N ALA A 340 -14.56 -22.70 8.23
CA ALA A 340 -13.84 -23.82 7.62
C ALA A 340 -14.54 -24.36 6.35
N GLY A 341 -15.86 -24.20 6.24
CA GLY A 341 -16.63 -24.51 5.02
C GLY A 341 -16.26 -23.63 3.84
N LEU A 342 -15.93 -22.36 4.05
CA LEU A 342 -15.49 -21.43 2.99
C LEU A 342 -14.24 -21.93 2.28
N ARG A 343 -13.26 -22.41 3.05
CA ARG A 343 -12.02 -22.97 2.46
C ARG A 343 -12.32 -24.13 1.53
N THR A 344 -13.21 -25.04 1.95
CA THR A 344 -13.61 -26.19 1.13
C THR A 344 -14.30 -25.74 -0.15
N THR A 345 -15.23 -24.79 -0.05
CA THR A 345 -15.96 -24.26 -1.20
C THR A 345 -15.04 -23.57 -2.21
N ILE A 346 -14.10 -22.73 -1.73
CA ILE A 346 -13.15 -22.04 -2.60
C ILE A 346 -12.18 -23.03 -3.27
N MET A 347 -11.67 -24.00 -2.52
CA MET A 347 -10.78 -25.02 -3.08
C MET A 347 -11.51 -25.84 -4.14
N GLN A 348 -12.76 -26.27 -3.91
CA GLN A 348 -13.59 -26.94 -4.89
C GLN A 348 -13.82 -26.08 -6.14
N ARG A 349 -14.08 -24.78 -5.96
CA ARG A 349 -14.25 -23.85 -7.08
C ARG A 349 -12.98 -23.75 -7.93
N VAL A 350 -11.82 -23.56 -7.32
CA VAL A 350 -10.53 -23.49 -8.03
C VAL A 350 -10.24 -24.80 -8.77
N GLU A 351 -10.52 -25.94 -8.14
CA GLU A 351 -10.37 -27.24 -8.75
C GLU A 351 -11.31 -27.44 -9.95
N THR A 352 -12.58 -27.02 -9.80
CA THR A 352 -13.55 -27.06 -10.88
C THR A 352 -13.12 -26.19 -12.07
N ILE A 353 -12.66 -24.96 -11.84
CA ILE A 353 -12.16 -24.05 -12.90
C ILE A 353 -10.99 -24.72 -13.64
N ARG A 354 -10.04 -25.29 -12.90
CA ARG A 354 -8.88 -25.99 -13.48
C ARG A 354 -9.30 -27.22 -14.29
N GLU A 355 -10.24 -28.01 -13.79
CA GLU A 355 -10.77 -29.21 -14.49
C GLU A 355 -11.46 -28.82 -15.80
N VAL A 356 -12.24 -27.73 -15.80
CA VAL A 356 -12.89 -27.22 -17.02
C VAL A 356 -11.87 -26.68 -18.02
N ASP A 357 -10.84 -25.95 -17.57
CA ASP A 357 -9.76 -25.46 -18.45
C ASP A 357 -9.00 -26.60 -19.12
N GLN A 358 -8.76 -27.70 -18.38
CA GLN A 358 -8.21 -28.91 -18.92
C GLN A 358 -9.17 -29.57 -19.91
N ALA A 359 -10.46 -29.69 -19.56
CA ALA A 359 -11.49 -30.27 -20.44
C ALA A 359 -11.64 -29.50 -21.76
N LEU A 360 -11.51 -28.17 -21.74
CA LEU A 360 -11.46 -27.35 -22.96
C LEU A 360 -10.26 -27.69 -23.83
N SER A 361 -9.10 -27.93 -23.23
CA SER A 361 -7.86 -28.25 -23.94
C SER A 361 -7.88 -29.67 -24.54
N GLU A 362 -8.69 -30.56 -23.97
CA GLU A 362 -8.89 -31.96 -24.38
C GLU A 362 -10.15 -32.15 -25.21
N ASP A 363 -10.80 -31.10 -25.68
CA ASP A 363 -12.05 -31.16 -26.47
C ASP A 363 -13.22 -31.89 -25.78
N ARG A 364 -13.24 -31.90 -24.42
CA ARG A 364 -14.27 -32.57 -23.62
C ARG A 364 -15.46 -31.68 -23.23
N ILE A 365 -15.47 -30.42 -23.63
CA ILE A 365 -16.66 -29.55 -23.55
C ILE A 365 -17.44 -29.66 -24.83
N LEU A 366 -18.66 -30.11 -24.69
CA LEU A 366 -19.58 -30.41 -25.81
C LEU A 366 -20.87 -29.59 -25.68
N THR A 367 -21.50 -29.30 -26.82
CA THR A 367 -22.83 -28.70 -26.87
C THR A 367 -23.89 -29.81 -26.94
N TYR A 368 -24.84 -29.78 -26.04
CA TYR A 368 -26.06 -30.56 -26.07
C TYR A 368 -27.24 -29.63 -26.33
N TYR A 369 -28.34 -30.19 -26.84
CA TYR A 369 -29.48 -29.40 -27.24
C TYR A 369 -30.74 -29.86 -26.53
N GLN A 370 -31.44 -28.96 -25.86
CA GLN A 370 -32.73 -29.20 -25.24
C GLN A 370 -33.84 -28.67 -26.15
N PRO A 371 -34.86 -29.49 -26.50
CA PRO A 371 -35.94 -29.05 -27.35
C PRO A 371 -36.82 -28.00 -26.66
N VAL A 372 -37.11 -26.89 -27.35
CA VAL A 372 -38.11 -25.91 -27.01
C VAL A 372 -39.40 -26.26 -27.79
N VAL A 373 -40.45 -26.56 -27.06
CA VAL A 373 -41.70 -27.01 -27.65
C VAL A 373 -42.82 -25.98 -27.48
N ARG A 374 -43.69 -25.88 -28.45
CA ARG A 374 -44.93 -25.12 -28.38
C ARG A 374 -45.89 -25.83 -27.44
N LEU A 375 -46.50 -25.14 -26.50
CA LEU A 375 -47.36 -25.75 -25.48
C LEU A 375 -48.68 -26.28 -26.01
N ASP A 376 -49.20 -25.68 -27.09
CA ASP A 376 -50.49 -26.04 -27.69
C ASP A 376 -50.42 -27.23 -28.67
N THR A 377 -49.29 -27.38 -29.38
CA THR A 377 -49.14 -28.39 -30.42
C THR A 377 -48.09 -29.46 -30.10
N ALA A 378 -47.28 -29.24 -29.07
CA ALA A 378 -46.10 -30.06 -28.74
C ALA A 378 -45.03 -30.16 -29.88
N GLU A 379 -45.14 -29.27 -30.88
CA GLU A 379 -44.12 -29.19 -31.95
C GLU A 379 -42.84 -28.58 -31.45
N ILE A 380 -41.71 -29.11 -31.88
CA ILE A 380 -40.38 -28.52 -31.60
C ILE A 380 -40.23 -27.27 -32.45
N VAL A 381 -40.12 -26.12 -31.82
CA VAL A 381 -39.97 -24.81 -32.48
C VAL A 381 -38.54 -24.30 -32.42
N GLY A 382 -37.73 -24.77 -31.46
CA GLY A 382 -36.34 -24.38 -31.28
C GLY A 382 -35.59 -25.34 -30.42
N LEU A 383 -34.32 -25.04 -30.21
CA LEU A 383 -33.40 -25.76 -29.33
C LEU A 383 -32.70 -24.78 -28.44
N GLU A 384 -32.43 -25.16 -27.20
CA GLU A 384 -31.51 -24.46 -26.32
C GLU A 384 -30.16 -25.16 -26.27
N ALA A 385 -29.09 -24.46 -26.54
CA ALA A 385 -27.72 -25.00 -26.54
C ALA A 385 -27.12 -24.94 -25.14
N LEU A 386 -26.84 -26.10 -24.58
CA LEU A 386 -26.38 -26.26 -23.20
C LEU A 386 -24.99 -26.91 -23.14
N ALA A 387 -24.07 -26.31 -22.43
CA ALA A 387 -22.75 -26.88 -22.21
C ALA A 387 -22.81 -28.16 -21.38
N ARG A 388 -22.02 -29.15 -21.79
CA ARG A 388 -21.82 -30.41 -21.08
C ARG A 388 -20.33 -30.73 -21.06
N MET A 389 -19.86 -31.24 -19.94
CA MET A 389 -18.48 -31.67 -19.78
C MET A 389 -18.43 -33.19 -19.72
N VAL A 390 -17.56 -33.80 -20.52
CA VAL A 390 -17.28 -35.22 -20.46
C VAL A 390 -16.13 -35.45 -19.49
N MET A 391 -16.40 -36.19 -18.42
CA MET A 391 -15.40 -36.58 -17.44
C MET A 391 -14.43 -37.62 -18.00
N PRO A 392 -13.22 -37.77 -17.42
CA PRO A 392 -12.28 -38.79 -17.86
C PRO A 392 -12.82 -40.24 -17.82
N ASP A 393 -13.79 -40.50 -16.93
CA ASP A 393 -14.49 -41.79 -16.81
C ASP A 393 -15.65 -41.95 -17.81
N GLY A 394 -15.88 -40.99 -18.69
CA GLY A 394 -16.94 -40.97 -19.70
C GLY A 394 -18.30 -40.46 -19.20
N ARG A 395 -18.47 -40.11 -17.94
CA ARG A 395 -19.70 -39.49 -17.44
C ARG A 395 -19.87 -38.10 -18.06
N ILE A 396 -21.11 -37.74 -18.34
CA ILE A 396 -21.49 -36.42 -18.84
C ILE A 396 -22.10 -35.63 -17.69
N VAL A 397 -21.54 -34.42 -17.41
CA VAL A 397 -22.02 -33.54 -16.37
C VAL A 397 -22.59 -32.27 -16.98
N ALA A 398 -23.67 -31.78 -16.38
CA ALA A 398 -24.34 -30.55 -16.81
C ALA A 398 -23.59 -29.28 -16.37
N ALA A 399 -23.86 -28.13 -17.01
CA ALA A 399 -23.26 -26.85 -16.73
C ALA A 399 -23.36 -26.44 -15.26
N GLY A 400 -24.47 -26.73 -14.58
CA GLY A 400 -24.64 -26.47 -13.14
C GLY A 400 -23.60 -27.15 -12.25
N ALA A 401 -23.04 -28.30 -12.64
CA ALA A 401 -22.01 -29.00 -11.88
C ALA A 401 -20.62 -28.32 -11.99
N PHE A 402 -20.42 -27.47 -12.98
CA PHE A 402 -19.20 -26.70 -13.17
C PHE A 402 -19.47 -25.19 -13.36
N SER A 403 -20.56 -24.70 -12.75
CA SER A 403 -20.98 -23.29 -12.82
C SER A 403 -19.89 -22.31 -12.36
N ALA A 404 -19.04 -22.73 -11.45
CA ALA A 404 -17.87 -21.95 -11.00
C ALA A 404 -16.94 -21.52 -12.16
N ALA A 405 -16.87 -22.29 -13.25
CA ALA A 405 -16.03 -21.96 -14.40
C ALA A 405 -16.57 -20.79 -15.23
N PHE A 406 -17.87 -20.48 -15.14
CA PHE A 406 -18.46 -19.32 -15.80
C PHE A 406 -18.19 -17.99 -15.07
N SER A 407 -17.69 -18.06 -13.84
CA SER A 407 -17.26 -16.89 -13.10
C SER A 407 -15.77 -16.54 -13.31
N ASP A 408 -15.00 -17.40 -14.00
CA ASP A 408 -13.63 -17.07 -14.43
C ASP A 408 -13.68 -16.55 -15.86
N ASN A 409 -13.40 -15.27 -16.06
CA ASN A 409 -13.55 -14.60 -17.35
C ASN A 409 -12.83 -15.29 -18.50
N LYS A 410 -11.63 -15.84 -18.25
CA LYS A 410 -10.84 -16.52 -19.28
C LYS A 410 -11.44 -17.88 -19.67
N VAL A 411 -11.85 -18.66 -18.68
CA VAL A 411 -12.41 -19.99 -18.90
C VAL A 411 -13.81 -19.87 -19.49
N ALA A 412 -14.63 -18.95 -18.98
CA ALA A 412 -15.98 -18.67 -19.51
C ALA A 412 -15.94 -18.27 -20.98
N SER A 413 -15.09 -17.31 -21.38
CA SER A 413 -14.93 -16.92 -22.78
C SER A 413 -14.53 -18.09 -23.69
N ARG A 414 -13.63 -18.97 -23.21
CA ARG A 414 -13.22 -20.17 -23.97
C ARG A 414 -14.36 -21.21 -24.10
N ILE A 415 -15.21 -21.34 -23.06
CA ILE A 415 -16.42 -22.18 -23.15
C ILE A 415 -17.34 -21.62 -24.24
N SER A 416 -17.64 -20.31 -24.20
CA SER A 416 -18.48 -19.61 -25.16
C SER A 416 -17.96 -19.78 -26.60
N GLU A 417 -16.70 -19.53 -26.86
CA GLU A 417 -16.07 -19.72 -28.18
C GLU A 417 -16.18 -21.14 -28.67
N ARG A 418 -15.96 -22.12 -27.81
CA ARG A 418 -16.13 -23.54 -28.14
C ARG A 418 -17.57 -23.86 -28.50
N MET A 419 -18.52 -23.37 -27.71
CA MET A 419 -19.95 -23.55 -27.95
C MET A 419 -20.38 -22.91 -29.27
N PHE A 420 -20.01 -21.63 -29.53
CA PHE A 420 -20.35 -20.94 -30.78
C PHE A 420 -19.86 -21.69 -32.00
N ALA A 421 -18.62 -22.18 -31.98
CA ALA A 421 -18.04 -22.92 -33.08
C ALA A 421 -18.75 -24.26 -33.32
N GLN A 422 -19.20 -24.96 -32.28
CA GLN A 422 -19.93 -26.21 -32.42
C GLN A 422 -21.35 -25.95 -32.90
N ILE A 423 -22.09 -25.02 -32.31
CA ILE A 423 -23.44 -24.65 -32.68
C ILE A 423 -23.49 -24.25 -34.17
N ALA A 424 -22.55 -23.44 -34.62
CA ALA A 424 -22.49 -22.98 -36.01
C ALA A 424 -22.36 -24.18 -37.00
N ARG A 425 -21.52 -25.18 -36.70
CA ARG A 425 -21.36 -26.38 -37.52
C ARG A 425 -22.63 -27.26 -37.52
N ASP A 426 -23.21 -27.46 -36.34
CA ASP A 426 -24.40 -28.30 -36.18
C ASP A 426 -25.60 -27.66 -36.90
N LEU A 427 -25.82 -26.34 -36.71
CA LEU A 427 -26.90 -25.61 -37.36
C LEU A 427 -26.76 -25.62 -38.89
N ALA A 428 -25.56 -25.36 -39.41
CA ALA A 428 -25.31 -25.46 -40.87
C ALA A 428 -25.66 -26.85 -41.42
N THR A 429 -25.28 -27.92 -40.68
CA THR A 429 -25.60 -29.28 -41.04
C THR A 429 -27.10 -29.56 -41.04
N TRP A 430 -27.81 -29.08 -40.04
CA TRP A 430 -29.25 -29.26 -39.90
C TRP A 430 -30.04 -28.49 -40.97
N ILE A 431 -29.66 -27.25 -41.25
CA ILE A 431 -30.24 -26.44 -42.35
C ILE A 431 -30.01 -27.15 -43.70
N ALA A 432 -28.80 -27.63 -43.96
CA ALA A 432 -28.49 -28.35 -45.21
C ALA A 432 -29.29 -29.65 -45.37
N ARG A 433 -29.71 -30.29 -44.28
CA ARG A 433 -30.58 -31.48 -44.26
C ARG A 433 -32.08 -31.14 -44.29
N GLY A 434 -32.46 -29.86 -44.30
CA GLY A 434 -33.87 -29.43 -44.32
C GLY A 434 -34.63 -29.71 -43.03
N LEU A 435 -33.93 -29.80 -41.88
CA LEU A 435 -34.61 -29.96 -40.59
C LEU A 435 -35.34 -28.69 -40.20
N PRO A 436 -36.63 -28.80 -39.72
CA PRO A 436 -37.47 -27.63 -39.44
C PRO A 436 -37.13 -26.93 -38.11
N ILE A 437 -35.87 -26.57 -37.92
CA ILE A 437 -35.44 -25.86 -36.72
C ILE A 437 -35.60 -24.35 -36.96
N GLN A 438 -36.42 -23.70 -36.14
CA GLN A 438 -36.65 -22.27 -36.27
C GLN A 438 -35.50 -21.46 -35.68
N HIS A 439 -35.04 -21.83 -34.47
CA HIS A 439 -33.97 -21.12 -33.80
C HIS A 439 -33.19 -21.99 -32.79
N VAL A 440 -31.99 -21.54 -32.42
CA VAL A 440 -31.17 -22.09 -31.32
C VAL A 440 -30.87 -20.99 -30.32
N GLY A 441 -31.27 -21.20 -29.06
CA GLY A 441 -30.96 -20.37 -27.91
C GLY A 441 -29.51 -20.59 -27.47
N ILE A 442 -28.81 -19.51 -27.20
CA ILE A 442 -27.38 -19.49 -26.83
C ILE A 442 -27.21 -18.57 -25.61
N ASN A 443 -26.85 -19.17 -24.51
CA ASN A 443 -26.57 -18.45 -23.26
C ASN A 443 -25.26 -17.67 -23.36
N LEU A 444 -25.28 -16.37 -23.01
CA LEU A 444 -24.10 -15.52 -22.87
C LEU A 444 -23.80 -15.28 -21.38
N ALA A 445 -22.53 -15.49 -21.01
CA ALA A 445 -22.04 -15.20 -19.68
C ALA A 445 -21.63 -13.72 -19.54
N PRO A 446 -21.62 -13.13 -18.32
CA PRO A 446 -21.09 -11.77 -18.08
C PRO A 446 -19.70 -11.55 -18.68
N ALA A 447 -18.81 -12.53 -18.57
CA ALA A 447 -17.46 -12.52 -19.12
C ALA A 447 -17.40 -12.28 -20.64
N ASP A 448 -18.49 -12.62 -21.38
CA ASP A 448 -18.52 -12.42 -22.84
C ASP A 448 -18.63 -10.94 -23.21
N PHE A 449 -19.18 -10.10 -22.32
CA PHE A 449 -19.34 -8.67 -22.53
C PHE A 449 -18.10 -7.84 -22.10
N GLU A 450 -17.31 -8.34 -21.14
CA GLU A 450 -16.16 -7.61 -20.61
C GLU A 450 -15.02 -7.39 -21.61
N SER A 451 -14.87 -8.30 -22.60
CA SER A 451 -13.80 -8.20 -23.60
C SER A 451 -14.00 -7.11 -24.66
N GLY A 452 -15.20 -6.55 -24.76
CA GLY A 452 -15.55 -5.52 -25.74
C GLY A 452 -15.62 -5.98 -27.20
N ASP A 453 -15.33 -7.24 -27.50
CA ASP A 453 -15.31 -7.82 -28.85
C ASP A 453 -16.34 -8.94 -29.06
N LEU A 454 -17.35 -9.02 -28.18
CA LEU A 454 -18.41 -10.06 -28.23
C LEU A 454 -18.99 -10.23 -29.63
N GLU A 455 -19.38 -9.13 -30.30
CA GLU A 455 -20.00 -9.19 -31.62
C GLU A 455 -19.11 -9.93 -32.62
N ALA A 456 -17.82 -9.60 -32.68
CA ALA A 456 -16.87 -10.23 -33.59
C ALA A 456 -16.68 -11.73 -33.28
N ARG A 457 -16.49 -12.09 -32.01
CA ARG A 457 -16.29 -13.48 -31.56
C ARG A 457 -17.54 -14.34 -31.78
N PHE A 458 -18.71 -13.77 -31.45
CA PHE A 458 -19.99 -14.47 -31.62
C PHE A 458 -20.33 -14.71 -33.11
N LEU A 459 -20.24 -13.66 -33.95
CA LEU A 459 -20.65 -13.76 -35.35
C LEU A 459 -19.70 -14.56 -36.26
N ALA A 460 -18.40 -14.55 -35.98
CA ALA A 460 -17.40 -15.15 -36.84
C ALA A 460 -17.67 -16.63 -37.22
N PRO A 461 -17.95 -17.55 -36.27
CA PRO A 461 -18.21 -18.95 -36.59
C PRO A 461 -19.51 -19.14 -37.39
N PHE A 462 -20.59 -18.40 -37.12
CA PHE A 462 -21.85 -18.49 -37.84
C PHE A 462 -21.73 -17.94 -39.27
N LYS A 463 -21.04 -16.85 -39.45
CA LYS A 463 -20.71 -16.29 -40.76
C LYS A 463 -19.88 -17.27 -41.61
N ALA A 464 -18.86 -17.85 -40.99
CA ALA A 464 -17.99 -18.84 -41.69
C ALA A 464 -18.77 -20.11 -42.10
N ALA A 465 -19.73 -20.52 -41.29
CA ALA A 465 -20.61 -21.69 -41.58
C ALA A 465 -21.79 -21.38 -42.49
N GLY A 466 -22.01 -20.12 -42.88
CA GLY A 466 -23.14 -19.70 -43.73
C GLY A 466 -24.49 -19.78 -43.05
N VAL A 467 -24.55 -19.69 -41.72
CA VAL A 467 -25.78 -19.78 -40.93
C VAL A 467 -26.49 -18.42 -40.94
N PRO A 468 -27.76 -18.32 -41.37
CA PRO A 468 -28.53 -17.07 -41.28
C PRO A 468 -28.81 -16.71 -39.82
N TYR A 469 -28.63 -15.43 -39.47
CA TYR A 469 -28.69 -14.95 -38.09
C TYR A 469 -30.10 -15.04 -37.45
N HIS A 470 -31.15 -15.09 -38.24
CA HIS A 470 -32.52 -15.25 -37.72
C HIS A 470 -32.77 -16.63 -37.06
N HIS A 471 -31.87 -17.60 -37.23
CA HIS A 471 -31.88 -18.86 -36.48
C HIS A 471 -31.23 -18.77 -35.09
N LEU A 472 -30.69 -17.60 -34.71
CA LEU A 472 -30.00 -17.42 -33.44
C LEU A 472 -30.88 -16.61 -32.44
N VAL A 473 -30.96 -17.13 -31.23
CA VAL A 473 -31.48 -16.42 -30.05
C VAL A 473 -30.36 -16.30 -29.03
N VAL A 474 -30.06 -15.09 -28.61
CA VAL A 474 -29.13 -14.84 -27.51
C VAL A 474 -29.94 -14.75 -26.22
N GLU A 475 -29.56 -15.53 -25.24
CA GLU A 475 -30.15 -15.57 -23.91
C GLU A 475 -29.21 -14.96 -22.88
N VAL A 476 -29.71 -14.00 -22.10
CA VAL A 476 -28.94 -13.29 -21.05
C VAL A 476 -29.75 -13.26 -19.77
N THR A 477 -29.08 -13.48 -18.64
CA THR A 477 -29.72 -13.38 -17.32
C THR A 477 -29.80 -11.94 -16.86
N GLU A 478 -30.71 -11.62 -15.93
CA GLU A 478 -30.87 -10.28 -15.35
C GLU A 478 -29.58 -9.74 -14.70
N ASN A 479 -28.77 -10.62 -14.09
CA ASN A 479 -27.54 -10.27 -13.41
C ASN A 479 -26.48 -9.59 -14.31
N VAL A 480 -26.49 -9.88 -15.62
CA VAL A 480 -25.58 -9.25 -16.60
C VAL A 480 -25.75 -7.73 -16.66
N PHE A 481 -26.91 -7.20 -16.29
CA PHE A 481 -27.20 -5.75 -16.26
C PHE A 481 -26.87 -5.08 -14.93
N LEU A 482 -26.65 -5.85 -13.86
CA LEU A 482 -26.47 -5.32 -12.50
C LEU A 482 -25.00 -4.97 -12.17
N ASP A 483 -24.05 -5.57 -12.87
CA ASP A 483 -22.59 -5.47 -12.56
C ASP A 483 -21.91 -4.19 -13.10
N GLY A 484 -22.66 -3.11 -13.33
CA GLY A 484 -22.09 -1.82 -13.78
C GLY A 484 -21.75 -1.73 -15.27
N LEU A 485 -21.94 -2.81 -16.02
CA LEU A 485 -21.75 -2.88 -17.48
C LEU A 485 -23.05 -2.62 -18.28
N GLY A 486 -24.12 -2.20 -17.61
CA GLY A 486 -25.47 -2.16 -18.18
C GLY A 486 -25.63 -1.38 -19.49
N GLU A 487 -24.93 -0.26 -19.69
CA GLU A 487 -24.96 0.52 -20.93
C GLU A 487 -24.22 -0.20 -22.07
N ASP A 488 -23.02 -0.75 -21.81
CA ASP A 488 -22.23 -1.47 -22.80
C ASP A 488 -22.90 -2.79 -23.24
N VAL A 489 -23.53 -3.49 -22.28
CA VAL A 489 -24.32 -4.70 -22.53
C VAL A 489 -25.53 -4.36 -23.41
N ALA A 490 -26.30 -3.33 -23.05
CA ALA A 490 -27.48 -2.91 -23.81
C ALA A 490 -27.11 -2.52 -25.26
N GLU A 491 -26.00 -1.82 -25.44
CA GLU A 491 -25.49 -1.43 -26.76
C GLU A 491 -25.05 -2.64 -27.58
N SER A 492 -24.34 -3.60 -26.97
CA SER A 492 -23.92 -4.85 -27.63
C SER A 492 -25.11 -5.68 -28.07
N LEU A 493 -26.13 -5.85 -27.21
CA LEU A 493 -27.35 -6.57 -27.53
C LEU A 493 -28.15 -5.84 -28.62
N ALA A 494 -28.20 -4.50 -28.61
CA ALA A 494 -28.85 -3.72 -29.67
C ALA A 494 -28.18 -3.93 -31.04
N ARG A 495 -26.83 -4.01 -31.07
CA ARG A 495 -26.08 -4.33 -32.31
C ARG A 495 -26.43 -5.72 -32.83
N LEU A 496 -26.50 -6.74 -31.99
CA LEU A 496 -26.89 -8.10 -32.38
C LEU A 496 -28.33 -8.15 -32.91
N ARG A 497 -29.25 -7.44 -32.26
CA ARG A 497 -30.67 -7.33 -32.74
C ARG A 497 -30.79 -6.67 -34.12
N ASN A 498 -29.97 -5.66 -34.40
CA ASN A 498 -29.96 -4.99 -35.71
C ASN A 498 -29.50 -5.91 -36.84
N LEU A 499 -28.77 -6.97 -36.52
CA LEU A 499 -28.36 -8.02 -37.47
C LEU A 499 -29.40 -9.13 -37.66
N GLY A 500 -30.55 -9.05 -36.95
CA GLY A 500 -31.63 -10.03 -37.05
C GLY A 500 -31.57 -11.18 -36.05
N ILE A 501 -30.70 -11.09 -35.04
CA ILE A 501 -30.60 -12.04 -33.92
C ILE A 501 -31.72 -11.68 -32.91
N LEU A 502 -32.40 -12.68 -32.38
CA LEU A 502 -33.37 -12.47 -31.30
C LEU A 502 -32.62 -12.42 -29.96
N VAL A 503 -33.11 -11.61 -29.04
CA VAL A 503 -32.59 -11.51 -27.67
C VAL A 503 -33.70 -11.86 -26.70
N SER A 504 -33.42 -12.81 -25.80
CA SER A 504 -34.31 -13.25 -24.71
C SER A 504 -33.66 -12.95 -23.36
N LEU A 505 -34.46 -12.56 -22.38
CA LEU A 505 -34.09 -12.49 -20.98
C LEU A 505 -34.42 -13.83 -20.32
N ASP A 506 -33.44 -14.45 -19.72
CA ASP A 506 -33.58 -15.72 -19.00
C ASP A 506 -33.57 -15.50 -17.49
N ASP A 507 -34.14 -16.43 -16.72
CA ASP A 507 -34.24 -16.41 -15.26
C ASP A 507 -34.87 -15.10 -14.67
N PHE A 508 -35.82 -14.48 -15.39
CA PHE A 508 -36.43 -13.23 -14.99
C PHE A 508 -37.26 -13.38 -13.70
N GLY A 509 -36.85 -12.64 -12.63
CA GLY A 509 -37.59 -12.59 -11.36
C GLY A 509 -37.24 -13.71 -10.36
N THR A 510 -36.10 -14.39 -10.51
CA THR A 510 -35.62 -15.43 -9.59
C THR A 510 -34.67 -14.87 -8.51
#